data_bedba05df284408daf398da213df9a83
#
_entry.id   bedba05df284408daf398da213df9a83
#
_cell.length_a   1.000
_cell.length_b   1.000
_cell.length_c   1.000
_cell.angle_alpha   90.00
_cell.angle_beta   90.00
_cell.angle_gamma   90.00
#
_symmetry.space_group_name_H-M   'P 1'
#
loop_
_entity.id
_entity.type
_entity.pdbx_description
1 polymer ?
#
loop_
_entity_poly.entity_id
_entity_poly.type
_entity_poly.pdbx_seq_one_letter_code
_entity_poly.pdbx_strand_id
1 'polypeptide(L)'
;MSITVFLKKLIYQILFVMSGHSKWATIHRQKGINDAKKGAIFTKLGKAITIAVKQGRGLQLALEKAKQYNMPKDNIQRALHPAQGELDEVMFEGFGPGGVAILVSAVTDNKLRTAAEVRGVLDKGGGSLAGQGAVSYLFSHEGEIIAKPNKPVEEAELEAIDLGIDDVEAEGEKLIIYCHRDQTFELKGKIEKLGYEVESAELVMKPMTLMEVSDEDTRQKIESILGKLDDLDDVQEVWTNYA
;
A
#
# COMPACT_ATOMS: atom_id res chain seq x y z
N MET A 1 38.32 1.52 0.37
CA MET A 1 36.91 1.27 -0.03
C MET A 1 36.94 0.01 -0.89
N SER A 2 36.32 -1.09 -0.45
CA SER A 2 36.45 -2.39 -1.12
C SER A 2 35.75 -2.38 -2.48
N ILE A 3 36.38 -2.99 -3.50
CA ILE A 3 35.83 -3.19 -4.85
C ILE A 3 34.42 -3.80 -4.82
N THR A 4 34.15 -4.63 -3.82
CA THR A 4 32.84 -5.27 -3.59
C THR A 4 31.73 -4.25 -3.27
N VAL A 5 32.04 -3.18 -2.53
CA VAL A 5 31.10 -2.09 -2.20
C VAL A 5 30.83 -1.23 -3.44
N PHE A 6 31.88 -0.99 -4.26
CA PHE A 6 31.74 -0.21 -5.50
C PHE A 6 30.93 -0.98 -6.55
N LEU A 7 31.16 -2.28 -6.72
CA LEU A 7 30.37 -3.12 -7.62
C LEU A 7 28.91 -3.27 -7.17
N LYS A 8 28.65 -3.45 -5.86
CA LYS A 8 27.30 -3.45 -5.31
C LYS A 8 26.60 -2.11 -5.58
N LYS A 9 27.28 -0.98 -5.37
CA LYS A 9 26.74 0.37 -5.64
C LYS A 9 26.46 0.60 -7.13
N LEU A 10 27.31 0.09 -8.03
CA LEU A 10 27.13 0.21 -9.48
C LEU A 10 25.96 -0.66 -9.99
N ILE A 11 25.84 -1.89 -9.49
CA ILE A 11 24.72 -2.80 -9.77
C ILE A 11 23.40 -2.19 -9.24
N TYR A 12 23.44 -1.60 -8.05
CA TYR A 12 22.28 -0.93 -7.47
C TYR A 12 21.88 0.33 -8.22
N GLN A 13 22.83 1.15 -8.69
CA GLN A 13 22.54 2.31 -9.54
C GLN A 13 21.93 1.92 -10.90
N ILE A 14 22.27 0.77 -11.45
CA ILE A 14 21.68 0.26 -12.70
C ILE A 14 20.26 -0.28 -12.43
N LEU A 15 20.01 -0.90 -11.29
CA LEU A 15 18.67 -1.35 -10.84
C LEU A 15 17.79 -0.16 -10.38
N PHE A 16 18.40 0.89 -9.80
CA PHE A 16 17.72 2.09 -9.30
C PHE A 16 16.97 2.90 -10.37
N VAL A 17 17.37 2.78 -11.64
CA VAL A 17 16.67 3.43 -12.77
C VAL A 17 15.32 2.74 -13.08
N MET A 18 15.03 1.58 -12.49
CA MET A 18 13.84 0.77 -12.80
C MET A 18 12.86 0.61 -11.65
N SER A 19 13.18 1.03 -10.42
CA SER A 19 12.27 0.92 -9.27
C SER A 19 11.73 2.29 -8.88
N GLY A 20 10.67 2.73 -9.51
CA GLY A 20 9.94 3.92 -9.10
C GLY A 20 8.64 3.54 -8.40
N HIS A 21 8.28 4.26 -7.34
CA HIS A 21 6.95 4.14 -6.74
C HIS A 21 5.88 4.58 -7.73
N SER A 22 4.72 3.93 -7.67
CA SER A 22 3.55 4.50 -8.31
C SER A 22 3.30 5.91 -7.74
N LYS A 23 3.05 6.87 -8.59
CA LYS A 23 2.74 8.26 -8.20
C LYS A 23 1.58 8.31 -7.20
N TRP A 24 0.63 7.39 -7.33
CA TRP A 24 -0.49 7.28 -6.39
C TRP A 24 -0.04 6.91 -4.97
N ALA A 25 0.90 5.99 -4.80
CA ALA A 25 1.41 5.63 -3.48
C ALA A 25 2.04 6.85 -2.79
N THR A 26 2.79 7.68 -3.52
CA THR A 26 3.35 8.93 -3.01
C THR A 26 2.26 9.95 -2.64
N ILE A 27 1.26 10.14 -3.52
CA ILE A 27 0.12 11.05 -3.26
C ILE A 27 -0.67 10.58 -2.04
N HIS A 28 -0.94 9.28 -1.93
CA HIS A 28 -1.70 8.70 -0.84
C HIS A 28 -0.99 8.87 0.51
N ARG A 29 0.33 8.67 0.55
CA ARG A 29 1.16 8.92 1.74
C ARG A 29 1.17 10.38 2.18
N GLN A 30 1.18 11.32 1.23
CA GLN A 30 1.19 12.77 1.50
C GLN A 30 -0.18 13.32 1.90
N LYS A 31 -1.26 12.59 1.59
CA LYS A 31 -2.64 12.97 1.89
C LYS A 31 -2.92 12.79 3.39
N GLY A 32 -2.50 13.77 4.20
CA GLY A 32 -2.74 13.79 5.63
C GLY A 32 -4.21 13.57 6.00
N ILE A 33 -4.45 13.03 7.18
CA ILE A 33 -5.78 12.72 7.72
C ILE A 33 -6.53 14.02 7.93
N ASN A 34 -7.53 14.28 7.09
CA ASN A 34 -8.48 15.36 7.34
C ASN A 34 -9.53 14.86 8.35
N ASP A 35 -9.82 15.65 9.39
CA ASP A 35 -10.77 15.27 10.46
C ASP A 35 -12.15 14.84 9.94
N ALA A 36 -12.57 15.38 8.80
CA ALA A 36 -13.82 14.99 8.13
C ALA A 36 -13.84 13.52 7.65
N LYS A 37 -12.67 12.91 7.43
CA LYS A 37 -12.53 11.53 6.94
C LYS A 37 -12.29 10.49 8.04
N LYS A 38 -12.10 10.90 9.30
CA LYS A 38 -11.79 9.98 10.42
C LYS A 38 -12.82 8.87 10.59
N GLY A 39 -14.10 9.18 10.42
CA GLY A 39 -15.17 8.18 10.52
C GLY A 39 -15.05 7.06 9.49
N ALA A 40 -14.81 7.42 8.22
CA ALA A 40 -14.60 6.46 7.13
C ALA A 40 -13.34 5.60 7.38
N ILE A 41 -12.25 6.24 7.81
CA ILE A 41 -11.00 5.54 8.14
C ILE A 41 -11.23 4.53 9.28
N PHE A 42 -11.96 4.91 10.35
CA PHE A 42 -12.25 3.97 11.43
C PHE A 42 -13.15 2.82 10.99
N THR A 43 -14.06 3.04 10.05
CA THR A 43 -14.87 1.97 9.46
C THR A 43 -13.99 0.98 8.69
N LYS A 44 -13.09 1.47 7.83
CA LYS A 44 -12.13 0.63 7.09
C LYS A 44 -11.22 -0.16 8.03
N LEU A 45 -10.61 0.50 9.02
CA LEU A 45 -9.76 -0.14 10.03
C LEU A 45 -10.52 -1.20 10.83
N GLY A 46 -11.79 -0.94 11.18
CA GLY A 46 -12.66 -1.93 11.84
C GLY A 46 -12.87 -3.17 10.99
N LYS A 47 -13.17 -2.99 9.70
CA LYS A 47 -13.29 -4.10 8.73
C LYS A 47 -11.98 -4.88 8.60
N ALA A 48 -10.84 -4.19 8.49
CA ALA A 48 -9.52 -4.82 8.39
C ALA A 48 -9.21 -5.68 9.63
N ILE A 49 -9.46 -5.17 10.85
CA ILE A 49 -9.30 -5.93 12.09
C ILE A 49 -10.21 -7.17 12.09
N THR A 50 -11.47 -7.00 11.71
CA THR A 50 -12.46 -8.12 11.67
C THR A 50 -12.01 -9.24 10.72
N ILE A 51 -11.53 -8.88 9.53
CA ILE A 51 -11.00 -9.85 8.56
C ILE A 51 -9.74 -10.53 9.10
N ALA A 52 -8.83 -9.78 9.70
CA ALA A 52 -7.60 -10.31 10.27
C ALA A 52 -7.88 -11.32 11.40
N VAL A 53 -8.89 -11.07 12.23
CA VAL A 53 -9.37 -12.04 13.25
C VAL A 53 -9.93 -13.30 12.58
N LYS A 54 -10.78 -13.15 11.55
CA LYS A 54 -11.37 -14.26 10.81
C LYS A 54 -10.32 -15.15 10.14
N GLN A 55 -9.30 -14.53 9.56
CA GLN A 55 -8.22 -15.23 8.84
C GLN A 55 -7.11 -15.78 9.75
N GLY A 56 -7.03 -15.31 11.00
CA GLY A 56 -5.95 -15.66 11.93
C GLY A 56 -4.57 -15.13 11.55
N ARG A 57 -4.51 -14.12 10.68
CA ARG A 57 -3.25 -13.51 10.19
C ARG A 57 -3.39 -12.00 10.02
N GLY A 58 -2.26 -11.28 10.11
CA GLY A 58 -2.22 -9.82 9.90
C GLY A 58 -2.84 -8.97 11.01
N LEU A 59 -3.37 -9.60 12.10
CA LEU A 59 -4.06 -8.89 13.18
C LEU A 59 -3.17 -7.84 13.84
N GLN A 60 -1.88 -8.14 14.02
CA GLN A 60 -0.97 -7.24 14.69
C GLN A 60 -0.74 -5.96 13.86
N LEU A 61 -0.51 -6.09 12.55
CA LEU A 61 -0.39 -4.94 11.64
C LEU A 61 -1.67 -4.11 11.62
N ALA A 62 -2.84 -4.75 11.55
CA ALA A 62 -4.12 -4.05 11.58
C ALA A 62 -4.34 -3.27 12.88
N LEU A 63 -3.93 -3.83 14.04
CA LEU A 63 -4.01 -3.16 15.33
C LEU A 63 -3.02 -2.00 15.45
N GLU A 64 -1.82 -2.13 14.90
CA GLU A 64 -0.84 -1.05 14.87
C GLU A 64 -1.33 0.10 14.00
N LYS A 65 -1.84 -0.20 12.80
CA LYS A 65 -2.47 0.80 11.92
C LYS A 65 -3.62 1.52 12.63
N ALA A 66 -4.49 0.79 13.33
CA ALA A 66 -5.57 1.40 14.12
C ALA A 66 -5.07 2.33 15.23
N LYS A 67 -3.96 1.98 15.90
CA LYS A 67 -3.32 2.84 16.91
C LYS A 67 -2.70 4.10 16.30
N GLN A 68 -2.02 3.99 15.15
CA GLN A 68 -1.44 5.13 14.43
C GLN A 68 -2.51 6.17 14.07
N TYR A 69 -3.70 5.71 13.67
CA TYR A 69 -4.84 6.57 13.38
C TYR A 69 -5.62 7.01 14.63
N ASN A 70 -5.13 6.69 15.84
CA ASN A 70 -5.79 7.01 17.10
C ASN A 70 -7.24 6.49 17.17
N MET A 71 -7.49 5.29 16.65
CA MET A 71 -8.80 4.65 16.73
C MET A 71 -9.18 4.39 18.18
N PRO A 72 -10.40 4.79 18.63
CA PRO A 72 -10.86 4.56 19.99
C PRO A 72 -10.83 3.08 20.38
N LYS A 73 -10.42 2.79 21.62
CA LYS A 73 -10.33 1.41 22.14
C LYS A 73 -11.64 0.63 22.00
N ASP A 74 -12.79 1.29 22.20
CA ASP A 74 -14.11 0.65 22.06
C ASP A 74 -14.40 0.22 20.62
N ASN A 75 -13.90 0.96 19.63
CA ASN A 75 -14.03 0.59 18.21
C ASN A 75 -13.14 -0.62 17.89
N ILE A 76 -11.91 -0.64 18.42
CA ILE A 76 -11.01 -1.80 18.29
C ILE A 76 -11.63 -3.02 18.94
N GLN A 77 -12.17 -2.92 20.16
CA GLN A 77 -12.81 -4.04 20.85
C GLN A 77 -14.03 -4.58 20.08
N ARG A 78 -14.84 -3.70 19.52
CA ARG A 78 -15.98 -4.13 18.66
C ARG A 78 -15.51 -4.87 17.42
N ALA A 79 -14.42 -4.43 16.79
CA ALA A 79 -13.87 -5.07 15.62
C ALA A 79 -13.20 -6.44 15.91
N LEU A 80 -12.65 -6.61 17.12
CA LEU A 80 -12.11 -7.89 17.59
C LEU A 80 -13.21 -8.93 17.91
N HIS A 81 -14.42 -8.46 18.25
CA HIS A 81 -15.56 -9.31 18.58
C HIS A 81 -16.78 -8.93 17.72
N PRO A 82 -16.71 -9.13 16.40
CA PRO A 82 -17.78 -8.70 15.51
C PRO A 82 -19.09 -9.44 15.85
N ALA A 83 -20.19 -8.70 15.91
CA ALA A 83 -21.51 -9.30 15.87
C ALA A 83 -21.68 -10.03 14.53
N GLN A 84 -22.46 -11.11 14.51
CA GLN A 84 -22.64 -11.98 13.35
C GLN A 84 -22.85 -11.18 12.06
N GLY A 85 -21.92 -11.32 11.13
CA GLY A 85 -21.94 -10.79 9.76
C GLY A 85 -20.75 -11.38 9.02
N GLU A 86 -20.99 -12.02 7.88
CA GLU A 86 -19.89 -12.51 7.05
C GLU A 86 -19.32 -11.35 6.24
N LEU A 87 -18.14 -10.85 6.63
CA LEU A 87 -17.33 -10.01 5.78
C LEU A 87 -16.43 -10.90 4.92
N ASP A 88 -16.35 -10.56 3.64
CA ASP A 88 -15.47 -11.18 2.68
C ASP A 88 -14.42 -10.17 2.19
N GLU A 89 -13.20 -10.65 2.06
CA GLU A 89 -12.16 -9.92 1.33
C GLU A 89 -12.26 -10.25 -0.15
N VAL A 90 -12.26 -9.21 -0.99
CA VAL A 90 -12.40 -9.33 -2.44
C VAL A 90 -11.37 -8.44 -3.12
N MET A 91 -10.75 -8.97 -4.18
CA MET A 91 -9.85 -8.21 -5.05
C MET A 91 -10.58 -7.89 -6.36
N PHE A 92 -10.63 -6.63 -6.74
CA PHE A 92 -11.11 -6.18 -8.04
C PHE A 92 -9.94 -5.72 -8.89
N GLU A 93 -10.01 -6.02 -10.16
CA GLU A 93 -9.00 -5.72 -11.16
C GLU A 93 -9.61 -4.88 -12.27
N GLY A 94 -8.86 -3.89 -12.75
CA GLY A 94 -9.37 -3.00 -13.79
C GLY A 94 -8.26 -2.23 -14.49
N PHE A 95 -8.67 -1.51 -15.51
CA PHE A 95 -7.83 -0.60 -16.26
C PHE A 95 -8.38 0.82 -16.17
N GLY A 96 -7.49 1.76 -15.93
CA GLY A 96 -7.75 3.19 -16.05
C GLY A 96 -7.51 3.70 -17.46
N PRO A 97 -7.77 5.00 -17.70
CA PRO A 97 -7.41 5.67 -18.95
C PRO A 97 -5.92 5.48 -19.28
N GLY A 98 -5.61 5.30 -20.56
CA GLY A 98 -4.25 5.04 -21.00
C GLY A 98 -3.78 3.59 -20.78
N GLY A 99 -4.63 2.68 -20.25
CA GLY A 99 -4.28 1.29 -19.98
C GLY A 99 -3.57 1.06 -18.64
N VAL A 100 -3.59 2.04 -17.76
CA VAL A 100 -3.01 1.93 -16.41
C VAL A 100 -3.71 0.81 -15.63
N ALA A 101 -2.94 -0.10 -15.05
CA ALA A 101 -3.45 -1.18 -14.22
C ALA A 101 -3.91 -0.64 -12.86
N ILE A 102 -5.09 -1.08 -12.41
CA ILE A 102 -5.67 -0.72 -11.12
C ILE A 102 -6.09 -1.99 -10.40
N LEU A 103 -5.61 -2.14 -9.17
CA LEU A 103 -5.93 -3.23 -8.28
C LEU A 103 -6.60 -2.67 -7.03
N VAL A 104 -7.75 -3.22 -6.63
CA VAL A 104 -8.56 -2.71 -5.53
C VAL A 104 -8.85 -3.82 -4.54
N SER A 105 -8.38 -3.69 -3.30
CA SER A 105 -8.79 -4.56 -2.21
C SER A 105 -10.02 -3.99 -1.51
N ALA A 106 -11.00 -4.83 -1.25
CA ALA A 106 -12.21 -4.45 -0.55
C ALA A 106 -12.62 -5.49 0.49
N VAL A 107 -13.23 -5.03 1.58
CA VAL A 107 -13.85 -5.85 2.62
C VAL A 107 -15.33 -5.50 2.68
N THR A 108 -16.17 -6.45 2.32
CA THR A 108 -17.60 -6.21 2.13
C THR A 108 -18.47 -7.37 2.63
N ASP A 109 -19.69 -7.04 3.01
CA ASP A 109 -20.79 -7.98 3.26
C ASP A 109 -21.58 -8.30 1.97
N ASN A 110 -21.34 -7.54 0.87
CA ASN A 110 -22.06 -7.73 -0.39
C ASN A 110 -21.16 -7.45 -1.61
N LYS A 111 -20.56 -8.53 -2.13
CA LYS A 111 -19.64 -8.48 -3.29
C LYS A 111 -20.26 -7.87 -4.54
N LEU A 112 -21.57 -8.09 -4.78
CA LEU A 112 -22.24 -7.57 -5.98
C LEU A 112 -22.43 -6.05 -5.90
N ARG A 113 -22.80 -5.52 -4.73
CA ARG A 113 -22.90 -4.09 -4.50
C ARG A 113 -21.55 -3.42 -4.72
N THR A 114 -20.51 -3.90 -4.03
CA THR A 114 -19.16 -3.33 -4.14
C THR A 114 -18.60 -3.42 -5.56
N ALA A 115 -18.83 -4.55 -6.26
CA ALA A 115 -18.43 -4.68 -7.68
C ALA A 115 -19.13 -3.65 -8.56
N ALA A 116 -20.41 -3.37 -8.32
CA ALA A 116 -21.16 -2.34 -9.07
C ALA A 116 -20.64 -0.93 -8.80
N GLU A 117 -20.29 -0.62 -7.55
CA GLU A 117 -19.72 0.66 -7.15
C GLU A 117 -18.33 0.88 -7.78
N VAL A 118 -17.42 -0.10 -7.67
CA VAL A 118 -16.08 -0.06 -8.29
C VAL A 118 -16.19 0.10 -9.80
N ARG A 119 -17.05 -0.71 -10.47
CA ARG A 119 -17.31 -0.60 -11.90
C ARG A 119 -17.80 0.80 -12.25
N GLY A 120 -18.78 1.31 -11.50
CA GLY A 120 -19.36 2.65 -11.76
C GLY A 120 -18.34 3.78 -11.66
N VAL A 121 -17.35 3.68 -10.77
CA VAL A 121 -16.24 4.65 -10.66
C VAL A 121 -15.31 4.53 -11.88
N LEU A 122 -14.90 3.31 -12.23
CA LEU A 122 -14.01 3.06 -13.37
C LEU A 122 -14.66 3.53 -14.69
N ASP A 123 -15.88 3.08 -14.99
CA ASP A 123 -16.57 3.39 -16.25
C ASP A 123 -16.78 4.90 -16.42
N LYS A 124 -17.20 5.62 -15.36
CA LYS A 124 -17.37 7.09 -15.39
C LYS A 124 -16.05 7.83 -15.60
N GLY A 125 -14.94 7.25 -15.18
CA GLY A 125 -13.60 7.83 -15.35
C GLY A 125 -12.96 7.50 -16.70
N GLY A 126 -13.59 6.66 -17.54
CA GLY A 126 -13.04 6.21 -18.82
C GLY A 126 -12.12 4.98 -18.69
N GLY A 127 -12.22 4.27 -17.59
CA GLY A 127 -11.60 2.97 -17.36
C GLY A 127 -12.58 1.82 -17.55
N SER A 128 -12.24 0.63 -17.06
CA SER A 128 -13.11 -0.54 -17.10
C SER A 128 -12.75 -1.56 -16.00
N LEU A 129 -13.76 -2.19 -15.41
CA LEU A 129 -13.57 -3.34 -14.54
C LEU A 129 -13.22 -4.57 -15.38
N ALA A 130 -12.21 -5.31 -15.00
CA ALA A 130 -11.74 -6.51 -15.68
C ALA A 130 -12.05 -7.80 -14.89
N GLY A 131 -11.77 -8.93 -15.50
CA GLY A 131 -11.85 -10.23 -14.82
C GLY A 131 -10.64 -10.47 -13.91
N GLN A 132 -10.77 -11.45 -13.03
CA GLN A 132 -9.68 -11.88 -12.14
C GLN A 132 -8.46 -12.34 -12.96
N GLY A 133 -7.27 -11.92 -12.55
CA GLY A 133 -6.01 -12.23 -13.24
C GLY A 133 -5.66 -11.28 -14.39
N ALA A 134 -6.48 -10.24 -14.65
CA ALA A 134 -6.25 -9.31 -15.75
C ALA A 134 -5.06 -8.37 -15.51
N VAL A 135 -4.82 -7.96 -14.26
CA VAL A 135 -3.74 -7.04 -13.91
C VAL A 135 -2.90 -7.50 -12.71
N SER A 136 -3.37 -8.41 -11.88
CA SER A 136 -2.69 -8.84 -10.64
C SER A 136 -1.29 -9.39 -10.88
N TYR A 137 -1.03 -9.99 -12.06
CA TYR A 137 0.30 -10.47 -12.44
C TYR A 137 1.33 -9.34 -12.64
N LEU A 138 0.91 -8.08 -12.71
CA LEU A 138 1.79 -6.91 -12.82
C LEU A 138 2.28 -6.42 -11.45
N PHE A 139 1.83 -7.05 -10.37
CA PHE A 139 2.13 -6.64 -9.00
C PHE A 139 2.76 -7.79 -8.22
N SER A 140 3.71 -7.47 -7.35
CA SER A 140 4.24 -8.38 -6.32
C SER A 140 3.62 -8.06 -4.96
N HIS A 141 3.35 -9.09 -4.16
CA HIS A 141 2.80 -8.94 -2.82
C HIS A 141 3.94 -8.87 -1.81
N GLU A 142 4.27 -7.68 -1.34
CA GLU A 142 5.44 -7.37 -0.51
C GLU A 142 5.04 -6.74 0.82
N GLY A 143 5.97 -6.74 1.77
CA GLY A 143 5.94 -5.88 2.94
C GLY A 143 6.60 -4.55 2.62
N GLU A 144 5.97 -3.44 2.97
CA GLU A 144 6.51 -2.08 2.88
C GLU A 144 6.70 -1.53 4.29
N ILE A 145 7.89 -1.01 4.58
CA ILE A 145 8.21 -0.34 5.83
C ILE A 145 8.72 1.05 5.50
N ILE A 146 8.05 2.07 6.03
CA ILE A 146 8.48 3.46 5.89
C ILE A 146 9.14 3.88 7.19
N ALA A 147 10.39 4.29 7.11
CA ALA A 147 11.16 4.67 8.29
C ALA A 147 11.98 5.93 8.06
N LYS A 148 12.10 6.75 9.10
CA LYS A 148 13.01 7.89 9.13
C LYS A 148 14.29 7.48 9.86
N PRO A 149 15.45 7.42 9.16
CA PRO A 149 16.71 7.09 9.78
C PRO A 149 17.21 8.21 10.70
N ASN A 150 18.04 7.86 11.67
CA ASN A 150 18.74 8.78 12.56
C ASN A 150 20.13 9.19 12.04
N LYS A 151 20.40 8.93 10.77
CA LYS A 151 21.66 9.16 10.05
C LYS A 151 21.37 9.57 8.61
N PRO A 152 22.40 9.99 7.81
CA PRO A 152 22.22 10.30 6.40
C PRO A 152 21.60 9.14 5.63
N VAL A 153 20.66 9.44 4.71
CA VAL A 153 19.85 8.46 3.99
C VAL A 153 20.72 7.45 3.24
N GLU A 154 21.80 7.90 2.61
CA GLU A 154 22.72 7.05 1.83
C GLU A 154 23.44 6.01 2.69
N GLU A 155 23.73 6.36 3.95
CA GLU A 155 24.33 5.42 4.91
C GLU A 155 23.30 4.42 5.43
N ALA A 156 22.08 4.93 5.66
CA ALA A 156 20.97 4.13 6.14
C ALA A 156 20.47 3.11 5.10
N GLU A 157 20.50 3.46 3.80
CA GLU A 157 20.21 2.52 2.70
C GLU A 157 21.16 1.32 2.74
N LEU A 158 22.47 1.57 2.89
CA LEU A 158 23.46 0.49 2.95
C LEU A 158 23.24 -0.42 4.15
N GLU A 159 22.88 0.15 5.30
CA GLU A 159 22.58 -0.62 6.51
C GLU A 159 21.28 -1.44 6.35
N ALA A 160 20.26 -0.87 5.70
CA ALA A 160 19.03 -1.59 5.40
C ALA A 160 19.27 -2.80 4.49
N ILE A 161 20.11 -2.63 3.45
CA ILE A 161 20.50 -3.73 2.55
C ILE A 161 21.15 -4.89 3.30
N ASP A 162 21.98 -4.60 4.32
CA ASP A 162 22.64 -5.63 5.13
C ASP A 162 21.64 -6.43 6.00
N LEU A 163 20.41 -5.95 6.19
CA LEU A 163 19.33 -6.69 6.87
C LEU A 163 18.69 -7.78 5.99
N GLY A 164 19.03 -7.86 4.70
CA GLY A 164 18.50 -8.87 3.77
C GLY A 164 17.10 -8.51 3.24
N ILE A 165 16.88 -7.24 2.97
CA ILE A 165 15.66 -6.72 2.33
C ILE A 165 15.65 -7.02 0.83
N ASP A 166 14.46 -6.94 0.20
CA ASP A 166 14.30 -7.15 -1.24
C ASP A 166 14.63 -5.88 -2.03
N ASP A 167 14.23 -4.70 -1.52
CA ASP A 167 14.49 -3.41 -2.15
C ASP A 167 14.41 -2.26 -1.14
N VAL A 168 15.06 -1.12 -1.45
CA VAL A 168 14.98 0.11 -0.65
C VAL A 168 15.03 1.34 -1.54
N GLU A 169 14.21 2.32 -1.24
CA GLU A 169 14.14 3.59 -1.97
C GLU A 169 14.16 4.76 -0.98
N ALA A 170 14.81 5.85 -1.37
CA ALA A 170 14.83 7.09 -0.62
C ALA A 170 13.72 8.04 -1.08
N GLU A 171 12.86 8.49 -0.18
CA GLU A 171 11.88 9.55 -0.42
C GLU A 171 12.11 10.71 0.57
N GLY A 172 12.88 11.70 0.14
CA GLY A 172 13.31 12.81 0.99
C GLY A 172 14.20 12.34 2.14
N GLU A 173 13.74 12.52 3.40
CA GLU A 173 14.46 12.07 4.60
C GLU A 173 14.06 10.65 5.05
N LYS A 174 13.24 9.95 4.28
CA LYS A 174 12.69 8.64 4.63
C LYS A 174 13.25 7.56 3.74
N LEU A 175 13.28 6.35 4.27
CA LEU A 175 13.49 5.11 3.53
C LEU A 175 12.16 4.39 3.39
N ILE A 176 11.90 3.88 2.19
CA ILE A 176 10.83 2.96 1.89
C ILE A 176 11.49 1.63 1.60
N ILE A 177 11.29 0.69 2.50
CA ILE A 177 11.98 -0.60 2.52
C ILE A 177 10.97 -1.68 2.15
N TYR A 178 11.30 -2.48 1.13
CA TYR A 178 10.50 -3.60 0.70
C TYR A 178 11.13 -4.92 1.13
N CYS A 179 10.28 -5.85 1.54
CA CYS A 179 10.70 -7.16 1.99
C CYS A 179 9.63 -8.20 1.71
N HIS A 180 10.00 -9.46 1.81
CA HIS A 180 9.03 -10.55 1.76
C HIS A 180 7.94 -10.33 2.81
N ARG A 181 6.67 -10.43 2.38
CA ARG A 181 5.49 -10.13 3.20
C ARG A 181 5.49 -10.80 4.59
N ASP A 182 6.00 -12.02 4.69
CA ASP A 182 6.01 -12.79 5.94
C ASP A 182 7.08 -12.29 6.92
N GLN A 183 8.06 -11.50 6.45
CA GLN A 183 9.16 -10.93 7.24
C GLN A 183 8.91 -9.50 7.70
N THR A 184 7.84 -8.85 7.21
CA THR A 184 7.54 -7.43 7.45
C THR A 184 7.60 -7.06 8.92
N PHE A 185 6.98 -7.85 9.79
CA PHE A 185 6.93 -7.58 11.22
C PHE A 185 8.29 -7.77 11.91
N GLU A 186 9.02 -8.82 11.56
CA GLU A 186 10.37 -9.09 12.11
C GLU A 186 11.34 -7.99 11.68
N LEU A 187 11.30 -7.60 10.40
CA LEU A 187 12.18 -6.57 9.85
C LEU A 187 11.89 -5.21 10.46
N LYS A 188 10.61 -4.85 10.63
CA LYS A 188 10.21 -3.65 11.38
C LYS A 188 10.91 -3.59 12.73
N GLY A 189 10.89 -4.66 13.51
CA GLY A 189 11.56 -4.72 14.82
C GLY A 189 13.08 -4.60 14.74
N LYS A 190 13.72 -5.06 13.65
CA LYS A 190 15.16 -4.87 13.42
C LYS A 190 15.47 -3.40 13.10
N ILE A 191 14.66 -2.75 12.27
CA ILE A 191 14.80 -1.33 11.89
C ILE A 191 14.63 -0.42 13.11
N GLU A 192 13.64 -0.70 13.97
CA GLU A 192 13.44 0.02 15.23
C GLU A 192 14.63 -0.11 16.17
N LYS A 193 15.28 -1.29 16.25
CA LYS A 193 16.50 -1.53 17.06
C LYS A 193 17.73 -0.78 16.54
N LEU A 194 17.78 -0.44 15.25
CA LEU A 194 18.81 0.46 14.71
C LEU A 194 18.57 1.93 15.10
N GLY A 195 17.44 2.23 15.78
CA GLY A 195 17.06 3.57 16.22
C GLY A 195 16.36 4.38 15.15
N TYR A 196 15.84 3.74 14.10
CA TYR A 196 15.03 4.42 13.09
C TYR A 196 13.61 4.61 13.60
N GLU A 197 13.00 5.74 13.27
CA GLU A 197 11.58 6.00 13.54
C GLU A 197 10.74 5.35 12.45
N VAL A 198 10.06 4.24 12.76
CA VAL A 198 9.17 3.56 11.83
C VAL A 198 7.82 4.26 11.81
N GLU A 199 7.46 4.85 10.67
CA GLU A 199 6.18 5.54 10.47
C GLU A 199 5.05 4.55 10.13
N SER A 200 5.33 3.57 9.26
CA SER A 200 4.36 2.52 8.90
C SER A 200 5.05 1.21 8.55
N ALA A 201 4.29 0.12 8.66
CA ALA A 201 4.66 -1.20 8.16
C ALA A 201 3.37 -1.88 7.68
N GLU A 202 3.29 -2.16 6.39
CA GLU A 202 2.05 -2.63 5.74
C GLU A 202 2.36 -3.70 4.69
N LEU A 203 1.32 -4.44 4.28
CA LEU A 203 1.39 -5.32 3.12
C LEU A 203 0.87 -4.55 1.91
N VAL A 204 1.63 -4.55 0.83
CA VAL A 204 1.31 -3.79 -0.38
C VAL A 204 1.37 -4.66 -1.63
N MET A 205 0.69 -4.22 -2.68
CA MET A 205 0.84 -4.75 -4.03
C MET A 205 1.76 -3.80 -4.81
N LYS A 206 3.08 -4.08 -4.78
CA LYS A 206 4.09 -3.28 -5.47
C LYS A 206 4.04 -3.54 -6.97
N PRO A 207 3.91 -2.52 -7.83
CA PRO A 207 3.95 -2.71 -9.28
C PRO A 207 5.36 -3.13 -9.72
N MET A 208 5.47 -4.20 -10.52
CA MET A 208 6.76 -4.66 -11.08
C MET A 208 7.22 -3.80 -12.24
N THR A 209 6.31 -3.07 -12.89
CA THR A 209 6.60 -2.17 -13.99
C THR A 209 5.70 -0.96 -13.90
N LEU A 210 6.29 0.23 -13.95
CA LEU A 210 5.56 1.48 -13.96
C LEU A 210 5.13 1.88 -15.37
N MET A 211 4.02 2.57 -15.44
CA MET A 211 3.44 3.12 -16.66
C MET A 211 3.40 4.63 -16.60
N GLU A 212 4.25 5.28 -17.38
CA GLU A 212 4.25 6.73 -17.53
C GLU A 212 3.07 7.19 -18.40
N VAL A 213 2.38 8.22 -17.93
CA VAL A 213 1.29 8.87 -18.67
C VAL A 213 1.69 10.31 -18.94
N SER A 214 1.92 10.65 -20.20
CA SER A 214 2.40 11.98 -20.60
C SER A 214 1.29 13.03 -20.66
N ASP A 215 0.06 12.61 -20.98
CA ASP A 215 -1.10 13.50 -21.17
C ASP A 215 -1.69 13.95 -19.82
N GLU A 216 -1.73 15.24 -19.59
CA GLU A 216 -2.17 15.83 -18.32
C GLU A 216 -3.67 15.56 -18.04
N ASP A 217 -4.53 15.62 -19.07
CA ASP A 217 -5.96 15.33 -18.90
C ASP A 217 -6.18 13.86 -18.48
N THR A 218 -5.38 12.96 -19.04
CA THR A 218 -5.40 11.53 -18.68
C THR A 218 -4.92 11.32 -17.25
N ARG A 219 -3.85 12.01 -16.83
CA ARG A 219 -3.36 11.99 -15.44
C ARG A 219 -4.45 12.38 -14.45
N GLN A 220 -5.09 13.54 -14.69
CA GLN A 220 -6.16 14.03 -13.82
C GLN A 220 -7.35 13.06 -13.72
N LYS A 221 -7.71 12.41 -14.83
CA LYS A 221 -8.74 11.36 -14.82
C LYS A 221 -8.33 10.15 -13.98
N ILE A 222 -7.09 9.68 -14.12
CA ILE A 222 -6.56 8.58 -13.31
C ILE A 222 -6.59 8.94 -11.83
N GLU A 223 -6.04 10.06 -11.44
CA GLU A 223 -6.01 10.53 -10.05
C GLU A 223 -7.42 10.69 -9.46
N SER A 224 -8.37 11.18 -10.27
CA SER A 224 -9.79 11.28 -9.88
C SER A 224 -10.43 9.90 -9.67
N ILE A 225 -10.12 8.91 -10.52
CA ILE A 225 -10.60 7.53 -10.36
C ILE A 225 -10.05 6.95 -9.07
N LEU A 226 -8.72 7.00 -8.87
CA LEU A 226 -8.04 6.44 -7.70
C LEU A 226 -8.58 7.05 -6.41
N GLY A 227 -8.76 8.38 -6.37
CA GLY A 227 -9.34 9.06 -5.23
C GLY A 227 -10.79 8.65 -4.93
N LYS A 228 -11.62 8.46 -5.97
CA LYS A 228 -13.01 8.01 -5.81
C LYS A 228 -13.11 6.55 -5.39
N LEU A 229 -12.20 5.68 -5.87
CA LEU A 229 -12.12 4.30 -5.41
C LEU A 229 -11.73 4.24 -3.94
N ASP A 230 -10.71 5.02 -3.55
CA ASP A 230 -10.28 5.12 -2.16
C ASP A 230 -11.35 5.68 -1.22
N ASP A 231 -12.24 6.53 -1.69
CA ASP A 231 -13.35 7.09 -0.91
C ASP A 231 -14.54 6.10 -0.72
N LEU A 232 -14.54 4.93 -1.37
CA LEU A 232 -15.59 3.91 -1.17
C LEU A 232 -15.43 3.23 0.21
N ASP A 233 -16.53 3.05 0.94
CA ASP A 233 -16.55 2.50 2.31
C ASP A 233 -16.07 1.04 2.41
N ASP A 234 -16.27 0.27 1.36
CA ASP A 234 -15.86 -1.15 1.32
C ASP A 234 -14.42 -1.32 0.85
N VAL A 235 -13.85 -0.33 0.13
CA VAL A 235 -12.47 -0.39 -0.37
C VAL A 235 -11.49 -0.17 0.77
N GLN A 236 -10.49 -1.03 0.87
CA GLN A 236 -9.42 -0.94 1.86
C GLN A 236 -8.21 -0.22 1.29
N GLU A 237 -7.71 -0.70 0.15
CA GLU A 237 -6.51 -0.20 -0.51
C GLU A 237 -6.70 -0.17 -2.04
N VAL A 238 -6.03 0.76 -2.68
CA VAL A 238 -5.99 0.91 -4.14
C VAL A 238 -4.53 0.98 -4.59
N TRP A 239 -4.12 0.05 -5.45
CA TRP A 239 -2.79 0.04 -6.04
C TRP A 239 -2.87 0.22 -7.55
N THR A 240 -1.83 0.79 -8.11
CA THR A 240 -1.74 1.05 -9.55
C THR A 240 -0.28 1.07 -9.99
N ASN A 241 -0.04 0.81 -11.26
CA ASN A 241 1.26 0.98 -11.88
C ASN A 241 1.46 2.37 -12.52
N TYR A 242 0.58 3.34 -12.23
CA TYR A 242 0.68 4.72 -12.69
C TYR A 242 1.89 5.44 -12.07
N ALA A 243 2.77 6.03 -12.92
CA ALA A 243 3.97 6.79 -12.56
C ALA A 243 3.78 8.31 -12.75
#